data_99e045fd3c3e413eac608350a4c5d14f
#
_entry.id   99e045fd3c3e413eac608350a4c5d14f
#
_cell.length_a   1.000
_cell.length_b   1.000
_cell.length_c   1.000
_cell.angle_alpha   90.00
_cell.angle_beta   90.00
_cell.angle_gamma   90.00
#
_symmetry.space_group_name_H-M   'P 1'
#
loop_
_entity.id
_entity.type
_entity.pdbx_description
1 polymer ?
#
loop_
_entity_poly.entity_id
_entity_poly.type
_entity_poly.pdbx_seq_one_letter_code
_entity_poly.pdbx_strand_id
1 'polypeptide(L)'
;MTDLPPHSATFVASRLTKGNHLFPTRISVTPQHVSRIKPRWFGTSEESIALDKVASVQITTGMLWSEIRIDSSGGTNPILSHGHRKRDAEQIRDLIERLQRERQQ
;
A
#
# COMPACT_ATOMS: atom_id res chain seq x y z
N MET A 1 8.12 -10.11 -17.73
CA MET A 1 8.06 -8.82 -17.03
C MET A 1 6.62 -8.34 -16.97
N THR A 2 6.20 -7.91 -15.80
CA THR A 2 4.83 -7.43 -15.65
C THR A 2 4.74 -5.98 -16.07
N ASP A 3 3.85 -5.69 -17.01
CA ASP A 3 3.62 -4.31 -17.43
C ASP A 3 2.65 -3.66 -16.46
N LEU A 4 3.15 -2.72 -15.66
CA LEU A 4 2.30 -1.94 -14.78
C LEU A 4 1.67 -0.78 -15.56
N PRO A 5 0.42 -0.42 -15.24
CA PRO A 5 -0.18 0.78 -15.84
C PRO A 5 0.68 2.02 -15.56
N PRO A 6 0.64 3.03 -16.42
CA PRO A 6 1.33 4.29 -16.15
C PRO A 6 0.96 4.84 -14.77
N HIS A 7 1.92 5.43 -14.09
CA HIS A 7 1.74 6.03 -12.76
C HIS A 7 1.43 5.00 -11.67
N SER A 8 1.88 3.76 -11.87
CA SER A 8 1.75 2.71 -10.88
C SER A 8 3.07 2.46 -10.18
N ALA A 9 3.01 1.99 -8.94
CA ALA A 9 4.21 1.62 -8.19
C ALA A 9 3.88 0.50 -7.19
N THR A 10 4.89 -0.31 -6.91
CA THR A 10 4.79 -1.38 -5.92
C THR A 10 5.90 -1.19 -4.90
N PHE A 11 5.52 -1.25 -3.63
CA PHE A 11 6.45 -1.04 -2.51
C PHE A 11 6.46 -2.31 -1.66
N VAL A 12 7.65 -2.81 -1.36
CA VAL A 12 7.83 -4.06 -0.63
C VAL A 12 8.30 -3.76 0.79
N ALA A 13 7.64 -4.37 1.79
CA ALA A 13 8.05 -4.23 3.18
C ALA A 13 9.43 -4.85 3.40
N SER A 14 10.14 -4.37 4.41
CA SER A 14 11.47 -4.88 4.71
C SER A 14 11.41 -6.29 5.28
N ARG A 15 12.25 -7.18 4.77
CA ARG A 15 12.36 -8.55 5.28
C ARG A 15 12.92 -8.61 6.69
N LEU A 16 13.43 -7.50 7.21
CA LEU A 16 13.94 -7.43 8.57
C LEU A 16 12.82 -7.27 9.61
N THR A 17 11.58 -7.02 9.17
CA THR A 17 10.46 -6.82 10.07
C THR A 17 9.68 -8.10 10.31
N LYS A 18 9.04 -8.19 11.49
CA LYS A 18 8.29 -9.38 11.88
C LYS A 18 7.15 -9.64 10.89
N GLY A 19 7.04 -10.87 10.45
CA GLY A 19 6.02 -11.27 9.49
C GLY A 19 6.42 -11.07 8.04
N ASN A 20 7.57 -10.41 7.79
CA ASN A 20 8.02 -10.11 6.43
C ASN A 20 9.33 -10.81 6.05
N HIS A 21 9.80 -11.75 6.88
CA HIS A 21 11.10 -12.39 6.66
C HIS A 21 11.13 -13.23 5.37
N LEU A 22 10.13 -14.06 5.16
CA LEU A 22 10.08 -14.94 3.98
C LEU A 22 9.17 -14.39 2.90
N PHE A 23 8.01 -13.85 3.29
CA PHE A 23 6.99 -13.37 2.36
C PHE A 23 6.66 -11.93 2.70
N PRO A 24 7.48 -10.97 2.27
CA PRO A 24 7.22 -9.57 2.62
C PRO A 24 5.93 -9.07 1.99
N THR A 25 5.19 -8.27 2.76
CA THR A 25 3.97 -7.63 2.30
C THR A 25 4.31 -6.59 1.23
N ARG A 26 3.46 -6.47 0.22
CA ARG A 26 3.60 -5.47 -0.82
C ARG A 26 2.40 -4.55 -0.82
N ILE A 27 2.65 -3.28 -1.07
CA ILE A 27 1.60 -2.29 -1.33
C ILE A 27 1.72 -1.88 -2.78
N SER A 28 0.66 -2.09 -3.54
CA SER A 28 0.60 -1.71 -4.95
C SER A 28 -0.37 -0.56 -5.11
N VAL A 29 0.06 0.50 -5.77
CA VAL A 29 -0.76 1.68 -6.01
C VAL A 29 -0.89 1.84 -7.53
N THR A 30 -2.12 1.85 -8.01
CA THR A 30 -2.43 2.09 -9.42
C THR A 30 -3.46 3.20 -9.52
N PRO A 31 -3.72 3.73 -10.73
CA PRO A 31 -4.78 4.73 -10.88
C PRO A 31 -6.17 4.21 -10.51
N GLN A 32 -6.37 2.91 -10.40
CA GLN A 32 -7.67 2.32 -10.09
C GLN A 32 -7.79 1.83 -8.65
N HIS A 33 -6.69 1.31 -8.07
CA HIS A 33 -6.75 0.63 -6.77
C HIS A 33 -5.50 0.85 -5.95
N VAL A 34 -5.68 0.74 -4.63
CA VAL A 34 -4.59 0.52 -3.69
C VAL A 34 -4.77 -0.87 -3.13
N SER A 35 -3.74 -1.69 -3.17
CA SER A 35 -3.81 -3.10 -2.78
C SER A 35 -2.69 -3.48 -1.82
N ARG A 36 -3.02 -4.34 -0.87
CA ARG A 36 -2.05 -4.98 0.00
C ARG A 36 -1.99 -6.44 -0.39
N ILE A 37 -0.81 -6.90 -0.76
CA ILE A 37 -0.60 -8.27 -1.22
C ILE A 37 0.34 -8.98 -0.26
N LYS A 38 -0.13 -10.08 0.33
CA LYS A 38 0.66 -10.89 1.25
C LYS A 38 0.85 -12.27 0.64
N PRO A 39 2.05 -12.57 0.10
CA PRO A 39 2.34 -13.92 -0.40
C PRO A 39 2.36 -14.92 0.76
N ARG A 40 1.98 -16.14 0.46
CA ARG A 40 1.99 -17.25 1.43
C ARG A 40 2.57 -18.47 0.77
N TRP A 41 2.79 -19.54 1.54
CA TRP A 41 3.27 -20.80 0.99
C TRP A 41 2.35 -21.34 -0.10
N PHE A 42 1.03 -21.15 0.09
CA PHE A 42 0.04 -21.60 -0.88
C PHE A 42 -0.83 -20.40 -1.25
N GLY A 43 -0.51 -19.77 -2.37
CA GLY A 43 -1.28 -18.66 -2.88
C GLY A 43 -0.90 -17.32 -2.28
N THR A 44 -1.81 -16.37 -2.40
CA THR A 44 -1.63 -15.02 -1.90
C THR A 44 -2.91 -14.54 -1.24
N SER A 45 -2.75 -13.59 -0.31
CA SER A 45 -3.87 -12.87 0.27
C SER A 45 -3.80 -11.44 -0.25
N GLU A 46 -4.90 -10.92 -0.76
CA GLU A 46 -4.94 -9.57 -1.32
C GLU A 46 -6.13 -8.80 -0.77
N GLU A 47 -5.87 -7.57 -0.36
CA GLU A 47 -6.91 -6.63 0.04
C GLU A 47 -6.78 -5.41 -0.86
N SER A 48 -7.91 -4.92 -1.39
CA SER A 48 -7.88 -3.77 -2.30
C SER A 48 -8.95 -2.76 -1.91
N ILE A 49 -8.62 -1.49 -2.12
CA ILE A 49 -9.57 -0.39 -1.99
C ILE A 49 -9.50 0.39 -3.30
N ALA A 50 -10.66 0.64 -3.93
CA ALA A 50 -10.70 1.47 -5.12
C ALA A 50 -10.15 2.86 -4.80
N LEU A 51 -9.38 3.43 -5.70
CA LEU A 51 -8.71 4.70 -5.44
C LEU A 51 -9.68 5.81 -5.05
N ASP A 52 -10.84 5.87 -5.71
CA ASP A 52 -11.84 6.88 -5.41
C ASP A 52 -12.58 6.62 -4.09
N LYS A 53 -12.34 5.48 -3.45
CA LYS A 53 -12.91 5.15 -2.14
C LYS A 53 -11.91 5.29 -1.01
N VAL A 54 -10.67 5.65 -1.29
CA VAL A 54 -9.68 5.89 -0.24
C VAL A 54 -10.03 7.19 0.47
N ALA A 55 -10.34 7.09 1.76
CA ALA A 55 -10.73 8.24 2.56
C ALA A 55 -9.54 8.91 3.23
N SER A 56 -8.58 8.13 3.71
CA SER A 56 -7.40 8.68 4.35
C SER A 56 -6.24 7.70 4.30
N VAL A 57 -5.03 8.26 4.37
CA VAL A 57 -3.80 7.48 4.49
C VAL A 57 -3.08 8.00 5.72
N GLN A 58 -2.89 7.13 6.70
CA GLN A 58 -2.19 7.47 7.94
C GLN A 58 -0.87 6.73 8.01
N ILE A 59 0.17 7.45 8.37
CA ILE A 59 1.51 6.88 8.52
C ILE A 59 1.94 7.05 9.95
N THR A 60 2.28 5.93 10.61
CA THR A 60 2.86 5.96 11.94
C THR A 60 4.33 5.62 11.79
N THR A 61 5.19 6.59 12.09
CA THR A 61 6.62 6.45 11.90
C THR A 61 7.28 6.06 13.21
N GLY A 62 7.92 4.88 13.23
CA GLY A 62 8.72 4.43 14.36
C GLY A 62 10.18 4.85 14.18
N MET A 63 11.07 4.22 14.94
CA MET A 63 12.50 4.54 14.85
C MET A 63 13.09 4.13 13.51
N LEU A 64 12.77 2.92 13.04
CA LEU A 64 13.35 2.38 11.80
C LEU A 64 12.31 2.15 10.71
N TRP A 65 11.09 1.80 11.09
CA TRP A 65 10.06 1.37 10.14
C TRP A 65 8.79 2.18 10.32
N SER A 66 7.97 2.19 9.29
CA SER A 66 6.69 2.87 9.30
C SER A 66 5.55 1.89 9.10
N GLU A 67 4.43 2.22 9.69
CA GLU A 67 3.17 1.52 9.55
C GLU A 67 2.23 2.38 8.72
N ILE A 68 1.47 1.75 7.83
CA ILE A 68 0.56 2.46 6.93
C ILE A 68 -0.85 1.95 7.19
N ARG A 69 -1.78 2.88 7.33
CA ARG A 69 -3.21 2.57 7.43
C ARG A 69 -3.95 3.33 6.35
N ILE A 70 -4.72 2.61 5.53
CA ILE A 70 -5.49 3.19 4.46
C ILE A 70 -6.96 2.91 4.73
N ASP A 71 -7.74 3.95 4.98
CA ASP A 71 -9.15 3.83 5.31
C ASP A 71 -10.02 4.04 4.06
N SER A 72 -11.12 3.30 4.02
CA SER A 72 -12.08 3.37 2.91
C SER A 72 -13.34 4.10 3.35
N SER A 73 -13.88 4.93 2.46
CA SER A 73 -15.17 5.58 2.66
C SER A 73 -16.34 4.66 2.35
N GLY A 74 -16.07 3.50 1.74
CA GLY A 74 -17.11 2.58 1.29
C GLY A 74 -17.46 1.47 2.27
N GLY A 75 -17.01 1.52 3.51
CA GLY A 75 -17.31 0.50 4.51
C GLY A 75 -16.43 -0.74 4.43
N THR A 76 -15.47 -0.77 3.52
CA THR A 76 -14.47 -1.83 3.43
C THR A 76 -13.50 -1.71 4.61
N ASN A 77 -13.01 -2.84 5.10
CA ASN A 77 -12.01 -2.83 6.17
C ASN A 77 -10.77 -2.05 5.74
N PRO A 78 -10.13 -1.33 6.66
CA PRO A 78 -8.91 -0.60 6.33
C PRO A 78 -7.79 -1.57 5.96
N ILE A 79 -6.89 -1.08 5.10
CA ILE A 79 -5.65 -1.79 4.79
C ILE A 79 -4.62 -1.37 5.83
N LEU A 80 -4.03 -2.36 6.51
CA LEU A 80 -2.98 -2.14 7.49
C LEU A 80 -1.73 -2.86 7.02
N SER A 81 -0.62 -2.15 6.98
CA SER A 81 0.66 -2.75 6.57
C SER A 81 1.79 -2.16 7.39
N HIS A 82 2.72 -3.00 7.82
CA HIS A 82 3.84 -2.55 8.66
C HIS A 82 5.17 -2.97 8.05
N GLY A 83 6.24 -2.43 8.59
CA GLY A 83 7.57 -2.82 8.19
C GLY A 83 8.06 -2.11 6.94
N HIS A 84 7.47 -1.01 6.57
CA HIS A 84 7.88 -0.24 5.41
C HIS A 84 8.96 0.76 5.78
N ARG A 85 9.86 1.05 4.85
CA ARG A 85 10.82 2.12 5.04
C ARG A 85 10.07 3.44 5.07
N LYS A 86 10.57 4.40 5.87
CA LYS A 86 9.92 5.70 6.01
C LYS A 86 9.71 6.39 4.67
N ARG A 87 10.74 6.36 3.81
CA ARG A 87 10.65 6.95 2.48
C ARG A 87 9.54 6.31 1.65
N ASP A 88 9.45 4.97 1.72
CA ASP A 88 8.44 4.25 0.95
C ASP A 88 7.03 4.59 1.43
N ALA A 89 6.83 4.70 2.74
CA ALA A 89 5.53 5.07 3.30
C ALA A 89 5.10 6.45 2.80
N GLU A 90 6.01 7.40 2.82
CA GLU A 90 5.73 8.75 2.32
C GLU A 90 5.42 8.74 0.83
N GLN A 91 6.17 7.96 0.05
CA GLN A 91 5.93 7.85 -1.39
C GLN A 91 4.57 7.23 -1.69
N ILE A 92 4.16 6.23 -0.91
CA ILE A 92 2.84 5.62 -1.06
C ILE A 92 1.75 6.67 -0.86
N ARG A 93 1.83 7.43 0.24
CA ARG A 93 0.85 8.47 0.52
C ARG A 93 0.83 9.52 -0.58
N ASP A 94 2.00 10.00 -0.96
CA ASP A 94 2.10 11.07 -1.95
C ASP A 94 1.57 10.61 -3.32
N LEU A 95 1.85 9.37 -3.69
CA LEU A 95 1.35 8.83 -4.95
C LEU A 95 -0.17 8.68 -4.93
N ILE A 96 -0.74 8.18 -3.83
CA ILE A 96 -2.19 8.06 -3.71
C ILE A 96 -2.84 9.44 -3.84
N GLU A 97 -2.32 10.42 -3.10
CA GLU A 97 -2.89 11.77 -3.13
C GLU A 97 -2.78 12.39 -4.52
N ARG A 98 -1.65 12.19 -5.19
CA ARG A 98 -1.48 12.72 -6.55
C ARG A 98 -2.47 12.09 -7.52
N LEU A 99 -2.62 10.77 -7.47
CA LEU A 99 -3.54 10.08 -8.37
C LEU A 99 -4.99 10.46 -8.10
N GLN A 100 -5.35 10.70 -6.83
CA GLN A 100 -6.69 11.17 -6.50
C GLN A 100 -6.94 12.57 -7.08
N ARG A 101 -5.95 13.44 -7.01
CA ARG A 101 -6.08 14.79 -7.62
C ARG A 101 -6.26 14.70 -9.13
N GLU A 102 -5.52 13.80 -9.77
CA GLU A 102 -5.62 13.63 -11.23
C GLU A 102 -7.00 13.13 -11.64
N ARG A 103 -7.61 12.25 -10.83
CA ARG A 103 -8.95 11.74 -11.14
C ARG A 103 -10.04 12.81 -11.01
N GLN A 104 -9.79 13.84 -10.22
CA GLN A 104 -10.78 14.90 -9.99
C GLN A 104 -10.75 16.00 -11.04
N GLN A 105 -9.82 15.91 -11.96
CA GLN A 105 -9.67 16.89 -13.03
C GLN A 105 -10.53 16.56 -14.24
#